data_9ded79bab856f14419536492cabb514e
#
_entry.id   9ded79bab856f14419536492cabb514e
#
_cell.length_a   1.000
_cell.length_b   1.000
_cell.length_c   1.000
_cell.angle_alpha   90.00
_cell.angle_beta   90.00
_cell.angle_gamma   90.00
#
_symmetry.space_group_name_H-M   'P 1'
#
loop_
_entity.id
_entity.type
_entity.pdbx_description
1 polymer ?
#
loop_
_entity_poly.entity_id
_entity_poly.type
_entity_poly.pdbx_seq_one_letter_code
_entity_poly.pdbx_strand_id
1 'polypeptide(L)'
;MTHHSAGAAFRKAVQEESPLQVIGAINANHALLAKRAGYRAIYLSGGGVAAGSLGLPDLGISSLEDVLIDVRRITDVCDLPLLVDIDTGFGASAFNVARTVRSLEKAGAAACHIEDQVGAKRCGHRPGKEIVSKDEMVDRVKAAADARNDEDFVIMARTDALAVEGLDAAIE
;
A
#
# COMPACT_ATOMS: atom_id res chain seq x y z
N MET A 1 -25.91 -0.97 12.67
CA MET A 1 -25.26 -0.64 11.39
C MET A 1 -24.15 -1.65 11.19
N THR A 2 -24.29 -2.56 10.23
CA THR A 2 -23.21 -3.49 9.86
C THR A 2 -22.07 -2.65 9.28
N HIS A 3 -20.99 -2.49 10.05
CA HIS A 3 -19.75 -1.93 9.53
C HIS A 3 -19.29 -2.86 8.41
N HIS A 4 -19.48 -2.46 7.17
CA HIS A 4 -18.85 -3.15 6.05
C HIS A 4 -17.35 -2.86 6.15
N SER A 5 -16.56 -3.89 6.51
CA SER A 5 -15.12 -3.81 6.51
C SER A 5 -14.62 -3.54 5.08
N ALA A 6 -13.78 -2.51 4.91
CA ALA A 6 -13.12 -2.24 3.64
C ALA A 6 -12.20 -3.41 3.24
N GLY A 7 -11.52 -4.03 4.23
CA GLY A 7 -10.71 -5.23 4.03
C GLY A 7 -11.53 -6.41 3.51
N ALA A 8 -12.70 -6.67 4.09
CA ALA A 8 -13.60 -7.72 3.60
C ALA A 8 -14.05 -7.47 2.15
N ALA A 9 -14.29 -6.22 1.77
CA ALA A 9 -14.61 -5.88 0.38
C ALA A 9 -13.45 -6.19 -0.58
N PHE A 10 -12.20 -5.92 -0.17
CA PHE A 10 -11.02 -6.25 -0.95
C PHE A 10 -10.85 -7.76 -1.12
N ARG A 11 -10.96 -8.53 -0.03
CA ARG A 11 -10.91 -10.00 -0.06
C ARG A 11 -11.99 -10.60 -0.95
N LYS A 12 -13.20 -10.06 -0.89
CA LYS A 12 -14.31 -10.47 -1.77
C LYS A 12 -13.96 -10.19 -3.24
N ALA A 13 -13.42 -9.03 -3.57
CA ALA A 13 -13.02 -8.71 -4.94
C ALA A 13 -11.98 -9.71 -5.48
N VAL A 14 -10.98 -10.09 -4.66
CA VAL A 14 -9.98 -11.11 -5.02
C VAL A 14 -10.60 -12.49 -5.27
N GLN A 15 -11.66 -12.85 -4.54
CA GLN A 15 -12.36 -14.14 -4.72
C GLN A 15 -13.23 -14.16 -5.98
N GLU A 16 -13.83 -13.02 -6.31
CA GLU A 16 -14.79 -12.92 -7.42
C GLU A 16 -14.14 -12.68 -8.79
N GLU A 17 -12.89 -12.17 -8.81
CA GLU A 17 -12.13 -11.90 -10.03
C GLU A 17 -10.70 -12.46 -9.90
N SER A 18 -10.32 -13.38 -10.79
CA SER A 18 -9.01 -14.04 -10.78
C SER A 18 -8.40 -14.07 -12.18
N PRO A 19 -7.28 -13.33 -12.40
CA PRO A 19 -6.64 -12.40 -11.47
C PRO A 19 -7.43 -11.11 -11.30
N LEU A 20 -7.48 -10.57 -10.06
CA LEU A 20 -8.09 -9.27 -9.81
C LEU A 20 -7.26 -8.15 -10.47
N GLN A 21 -7.91 -7.34 -11.28
CA GLN A 21 -7.30 -6.13 -11.83
C GLN A 21 -7.48 -4.95 -10.88
N VAL A 22 -6.38 -4.52 -10.24
CA VAL A 22 -6.36 -3.36 -9.34
C VAL A 22 -5.79 -2.17 -10.08
N ILE A 23 -6.66 -1.23 -10.48
CA ILE A 23 -6.25 -0.08 -11.31
C ILE A 23 -5.71 1.08 -10.47
N GLY A 24 -4.65 1.73 -10.95
CA GLY A 24 -4.08 2.91 -10.31
C GLY A 24 -5.03 4.12 -10.34
N ALA A 25 -5.26 4.74 -9.18
CA ALA A 25 -6.07 5.92 -9.00
C ALA A 25 -5.35 6.88 -8.04
N ILE A 26 -4.73 7.93 -8.55
CA ILE A 26 -3.94 8.90 -7.76
C ILE A 26 -4.76 10.08 -7.24
N ASN A 27 -6.05 10.13 -7.51
CA ASN A 27 -6.96 11.14 -6.98
C ASN A 27 -8.42 10.67 -7.03
N ALA A 28 -9.31 11.42 -6.40
CA ALA A 28 -10.73 11.13 -6.30
C ALA A 28 -11.43 10.96 -7.66
N ASN A 29 -11.09 11.80 -8.66
CA ASN A 29 -11.69 11.68 -9.99
C ASN A 29 -11.28 10.38 -10.69
N HIS A 30 -10.00 9.95 -10.58
CA HIS A 30 -9.56 8.67 -11.14
C HIS A 30 -10.28 7.49 -10.47
N ALA A 31 -10.51 7.54 -9.16
CA ALA A 31 -11.27 6.52 -8.44
C ALA A 31 -12.72 6.41 -8.95
N LEU A 32 -13.39 7.54 -9.17
CA LEU A 32 -14.74 7.56 -9.76
C LEU A 32 -14.77 7.02 -11.19
N LEU A 33 -13.74 7.33 -12.00
CA LEU A 33 -13.63 6.79 -13.36
C LEU A 33 -13.38 5.28 -13.34
N ALA A 34 -12.52 4.79 -12.44
CA ALA A 34 -12.28 3.36 -12.25
C ALA A 34 -13.57 2.61 -11.88
N LYS A 35 -14.36 3.17 -10.95
CA LYS A 35 -15.66 2.61 -10.57
C LYS A 35 -16.64 2.57 -11.76
N ARG A 36 -16.72 3.65 -12.55
CA ARG A 36 -17.58 3.71 -13.75
C ARG A 36 -17.14 2.73 -14.84
N ALA A 37 -15.83 2.46 -14.93
CA ALA A 37 -15.27 1.48 -15.87
C ALA A 37 -15.48 0.02 -15.42
N GLY A 38 -16.02 -0.21 -14.22
CA GLY A 38 -16.35 -1.54 -13.71
C GLY A 38 -15.23 -2.25 -12.95
N TYR A 39 -14.15 -1.56 -12.60
CA TYR A 39 -13.10 -2.13 -11.74
C TYR A 39 -13.66 -2.40 -10.34
N ARG A 40 -13.12 -3.46 -9.70
CA ARG A 40 -13.56 -3.92 -8.37
C ARG A 40 -12.66 -3.47 -7.23
N ALA A 41 -11.45 -3.01 -7.55
CA ALA A 41 -10.49 -2.47 -6.58
C ALA A 41 -9.61 -1.40 -7.24
N ILE A 42 -9.06 -0.51 -6.43
CA ILE A 42 -8.20 0.58 -6.87
C ILE A 42 -6.91 0.62 -6.04
N TYR A 43 -5.87 1.22 -6.62
CA TYR A 43 -4.55 1.31 -6.02
C TYR A 43 -4.05 2.75 -5.97
N LEU A 44 -3.65 3.22 -4.79
CA LEU A 44 -2.95 4.47 -4.60
C LEU A 44 -1.45 4.23 -4.52
N SER A 45 -0.74 4.58 -5.60
CA SER A 45 0.72 4.46 -5.68
C SER A 45 1.42 5.58 -4.90
N GLY A 46 2.42 5.23 -4.10
CA GLY A 46 3.30 6.20 -3.44
C GLY A 46 4.04 7.09 -4.44
N GLY A 47 4.57 6.49 -5.52
CA GLY A 47 5.15 7.24 -6.64
C GLY A 47 4.13 8.14 -7.36
N GLY A 48 2.87 7.70 -7.44
CA GLY A 48 1.76 8.50 -7.98
C GLY A 48 1.45 9.71 -7.11
N VAL A 49 1.44 9.58 -5.78
CA VAL A 49 1.29 10.69 -4.83
C VAL A 49 2.48 11.65 -4.93
N ALA A 50 3.70 11.13 -4.92
CA ALA A 50 4.91 11.95 -5.04
C ALA A 50 4.87 12.81 -6.31
N ALA A 51 4.61 12.21 -7.46
CA ALA A 51 4.60 12.92 -8.74
C ALA A 51 3.35 13.80 -8.94
N GLY A 52 2.16 13.26 -8.65
CA GLY A 52 0.88 13.90 -8.98
C GLY A 52 0.42 14.94 -7.97
N SER A 53 0.63 14.69 -6.66
CA SER A 53 0.18 15.60 -5.60
C SER A 53 1.26 16.56 -5.14
N LEU A 54 2.55 16.13 -5.16
CA LEU A 54 3.67 16.90 -4.62
C LEU A 54 4.61 17.44 -5.68
N GLY A 55 4.61 16.90 -6.91
CA GLY A 55 5.58 17.26 -7.96
C GLY A 55 7.01 16.80 -7.62
N LEU A 56 7.15 15.72 -6.86
CA LEU A 56 8.41 15.18 -6.37
C LEU A 56 8.73 13.83 -7.01
N PRO A 57 10.03 13.44 -7.09
CA PRO A 57 10.41 12.11 -7.53
C PRO A 57 10.07 11.06 -6.48
N ASP A 58 9.86 9.80 -6.93
CA ASP A 58 9.61 8.64 -6.08
C ASP A 58 10.91 8.14 -5.41
N LEU A 59 11.29 8.79 -4.32
CA LEU A 59 12.52 8.56 -3.55
C LEU A 59 12.29 8.52 -2.02
N GLY A 60 11.09 8.17 -1.58
CA GLY A 60 10.76 8.13 -0.16
C GLY A 60 10.70 9.52 0.50
N ILE A 61 10.39 10.56 -0.26
CA ILE A 61 10.30 11.95 0.23
C ILE A 61 8.93 12.23 0.84
N SER A 62 7.88 11.61 0.29
CA SER A 62 6.51 11.76 0.79
C SER A 62 6.36 11.23 2.21
N SER A 63 5.60 11.94 3.02
CA SER A 63 5.26 11.54 4.38
C SER A 63 3.97 10.72 4.42
N LEU A 64 3.71 10.06 5.55
CA LEU A 64 2.43 9.40 5.80
C LEU A 64 1.23 10.33 5.59
N GLU A 65 1.33 11.60 6.02
CA GLU A 65 0.20 12.54 5.92
C GLU A 65 -0.05 12.94 4.47
N ASP A 66 0.98 13.07 3.63
CA ASP A 66 0.81 13.34 2.20
C ASP A 66 -0.05 12.25 1.54
N VAL A 67 0.24 10.98 1.86
CA VAL A 67 -0.53 9.84 1.35
C VAL A 67 -1.95 9.81 1.94
N LEU A 68 -2.09 10.04 3.25
CA LEU A 68 -3.40 10.03 3.93
C LEU A 68 -4.35 11.10 3.41
N ILE A 69 -3.85 12.24 2.96
CA ILE A 69 -4.68 13.28 2.32
C ILE A 69 -5.38 12.72 1.09
N ASP A 70 -4.66 12.04 0.22
CA ASP A 70 -5.24 11.47 -1.00
C ASP A 70 -6.09 10.23 -0.69
N VAL A 71 -5.72 9.39 0.29
CA VAL A 71 -6.57 8.28 0.75
C VAL A 71 -7.94 8.80 1.16
N ARG A 72 -8.00 9.80 2.05
CA ARG A 72 -9.28 10.38 2.54
C ARG A 72 -10.12 10.96 1.41
N ARG A 73 -9.50 11.68 0.46
CA ARG A 73 -10.19 12.23 -0.71
C ARG A 73 -10.80 11.15 -1.60
N ILE A 74 -10.11 10.02 -1.75
CA ILE A 74 -10.58 8.89 -2.55
C ILE A 74 -11.71 8.16 -1.82
N THR A 75 -11.51 7.80 -0.56
CA THR A 75 -12.48 7.00 0.22
C THR A 75 -13.76 7.76 0.57
N ASP A 76 -13.70 9.11 0.60
CA ASP A 76 -14.87 9.96 0.80
C ASP A 76 -15.88 9.89 -0.36
N VAL A 77 -15.40 9.66 -1.59
CA VAL A 77 -16.25 9.70 -2.80
C VAL A 77 -16.40 8.35 -3.49
N CYS A 78 -15.57 7.37 -3.17
CA CYS A 78 -15.53 6.07 -3.84
C CYS A 78 -15.51 4.94 -2.83
N ASP A 79 -16.44 4.00 -2.99
CA ASP A 79 -16.60 2.81 -2.14
C ASP A 79 -15.82 1.57 -2.63
N LEU A 80 -15.06 1.69 -3.73
CA LEU A 80 -14.16 0.61 -4.14
C LEU A 80 -13.07 0.39 -3.10
N PRO A 81 -12.74 -0.87 -2.75
CA PRO A 81 -11.69 -1.15 -1.81
C PRO A 81 -10.35 -0.63 -2.33
N LEU A 82 -9.66 0.14 -1.49
CA LEU A 82 -8.43 0.84 -1.82
C LEU A 82 -7.22 0.11 -1.24
N LEU A 83 -6.30 -0.31 -2.12
CA LEU A 83 -4.94 -0.75 -1.77
C LEU A 83 -4.00 0.46 -1.79
N VAL A 84 -3.22 0.66 -0.73
CA VAL A 84 -2.32 1.80 -0.57
C VAL A 84 -0.87 1.37 -0.52
N ASP A 85 -0.01 2.03 -1.30
CA ASP A 85 1.44 1.92 -1.21
C ASP A 85 1.94 2.67 0.05
N ILE A 86 2.63 1.96 0.93
CA ILE A 86 3.21 2.57 2.14
C ILE A 86 4.73 2.54 2.13
N ASP A 87 5.34 2.32 0.98
CA ASP A 87 6.79 2.22 0.85
C ASP A 87 7.39 1.25 1.90
N THR A 88 8.29 1.76 2.72
CA THR A 88 8.91 0.99 3.83
C THR A 88 8.20 1.18 5.18
N GLY A 89 6.99 1.77 5.20
CA GLY A 89 6.18 1.98 6.40
C GLY A 89 6.21 3.40 6.98
N PHE A 90 6.77 4.38 6.26
CA PHE A 90 6.94 5.79 6.69
C PHE A 90 7.72 5.92 8.01
N GLY A 91 8.78 5.12 8.16
CA GLY A 91 9.71 5.12 9.27
C GLY A 91 10.21 3.71 9.60
N ALA A 92 11.47 3.60 10.07
CA ALA A 92 12.16 2.34 10.22
C ALA A 92 11.67 1.47 11.40
N SER A 93 10.94 2.04 12.36
CA SER A 93 10.52 1.29 13.55
C SER A 93 9.18 0.59 13.38
N ALA A 94 9.00 -0.54 14.04
CA ALA A 94 7.72 -1.25 14.15
C ALA A 94 6.56 -0.33 14.61
N PHE A 95 6.85 0.66 15.46
CA PHE A 95 5.88 1.65 15.93
C PHE A 95 5.37 2.56 14.78
N ASN A 96 6.26 2.94 13.85
CA ASN A 96 5.86 3.73 12.67
C ASN A 96 4.98 2.90 11.74
N VAL A 97 5.36 1.65 11.46
CA VAL A 97 4.55 0.72 10.65
C VAL A 97 3.16 0.54 11.28
N ALA A 98 3.11 0.27 12.59
CA ALA A 98 1.85 0.11 13.31
C ALA A 98 0.97 1.38 13.26
N ARG A 99 1.59 2.56 13.41
CA ARG A 99 0.90 3.85 13.26
C ARG A 99 0.34 4.03 11.87
N THR A 100 1.13 3.68 10.86
CA THR A 100 0.73 3.77 9.44
C THR A 100 -0.50 2.93 9.16
N VAL A 101 -0.49 1.64 9.51
CA VAL A 101 -1.62 0.73 9.30
C VAL A 101 -2.89 1.24 9.98
N ARG A 102 -2.83 1.61 11.26
CA ARG A 102 -3.98 2.17 11.99
C ARG A 102 -4.51 3.47 11.37
N SER A 103 -3.63 4.30 10.83
CA SER A 103 -4.03 5.55 10.18
C SER A 103 -4.73 5.30 8.85
N LEU A 104 -4.26 4.31 8.08
CA LEU A 104 -4.90 3.87 6.83
C LEU A 104 -6.28 3.28 7.07
N GLU A 105 -6.44 2.38 8.05
CA GLU A 105 -7.75 1.84 8.42
C GLU A 105 -8.73 2.96 8.77
N LYS A 106 -8.31 3.92 9.60
CA LYS A 106 -9.13 5.09 9.97
C LYS A 106 -9.49 5.96 8.76
N ALA A 107 -8.64 6.01 7.76
CA ALA A 107 -8.88 6.73 6.52
C ALA A 107 -9.71 5.94 5.50
N GLY A 108 -10.13 4.71 5.82
CA GLY A 108 -11.00 3.88 4.99
C GLY A 108 -10.28 3.03 3.94
N ALA A 109 -8.95 2.90 4.00
CA ALA A 109 -8.22 1.96 3.17
C ALA A 109 -8.60 0.50 3.49
N ALA A 110 -8.54 -0.37 2.50
CA ALA A 110 -8.86 -1.79 2.59
C ALA A 110 -7.60 -2.68 2.72
N ALA A 111 -6.49 -2.19 2.21
CA ALA A 111 -5.24 -2.93 2.12
C ALA A 111 -4.06 -1.97 2.04
N CYS A 112 -2.87 -2.46 2.40
CA CYS A 112 -1.62 -1.80 2.06
C CYS A 112 -0.58 -2.79 1.58
N HIS A 113 0.39 -2.32 0.80
CA HIS A 113 1.61 -3.08 0.59
C HIS A 113 2.83 -2.36 1.19
N ILE A 114 3.74 -3.16 1.74
CA ILE A 114 4.98 -2.73 2.38
C ILE A 114 6.16 -3.47 1.75
N GLU A 115 7.26 -2.78 1.54
CA GLU A 115 8.43 -3.33 0.87
C GLU A 115 9.66 -3.46 1.75
N ASP A 116 10.60 -4.30 1.31
CA ASP A 116 11.86 -4.60 1.99
C ASP A 116 13.01 -3.65 1.66
N GLN A 117 12.80 -2.56 0.95
CA GLN A 117 13.86 -1.59 0.71
C GLN A 117 14.30 -0.89 2.00
N VAL A 118 15.54 -0.36 1.99
CA VAL A 118 16.03 0.54 3.05
C VAL A 118 15.24 1.86 3.04
N GLY A 119 15.32 2.62 4.13
CA GLY A 119 14.56 3.87 4.28
C GLY A 119 14.81 4.92 3.19
N ALA A 120 16.01 4.95 2.61
CA ALA A 120 16.36 5.77 1.43
C ALA A 120 15.98 5.04 0.13
N LYS A 121 14.74 4.58 0.03
CA LYS A 121 14.23 3.77 -1.06
C LYS A 121 14.34 4.45 -2.43
N ARG A 122 14.27 3.65 -3.48
CA ARG A 122 14.15 4.09 -4.87
C ARG A 122 12.90 3.50 -5.51
N CYS A 123 12.45 4.09 -6.60
CA CYS A 123 11.40 3.48 -7.42
C CYS A 123 11.80 2.05 -7.80
N GLY A 124 10.90 1.08 -7.61
CA GLY A 124 11.14 -0.34 -7.86
C GLY A 124 11.57 -0.68 -9.30
N HIS A 125 11.31 0.20 -10.28
CA HIS A 125 11.76 0.06 -11.67
C HIS A 125 13.19 0.55 -11.93
N ARG A 126 13.85 1.13 -10.92
CA ARG A 126 15.21 1.68 -11.09
C ARG A 126 16.28 0.74 -10.52
N PRO A 127 17.49 0.73 -11.10
CA PRO A 127 18.63 -0.02 -10.56
C PRO A 127 19.16 0.62 -9.27
N GLY A 128 20.00 -0.13 -8.55
CA GLY A 128 20.70 0.35 -7.36
C GLY A 128 19.82 0.42 -6.13
N LYS A 129 18.81 -0.46 -6.05
CA LYS A 129 18.03 -0.67 -4.83
C LYS A 129 18.89 -1.37 -3.78
N GLU A 130 18.61 -1.06 -2.52
CA GLU A 130 19.16 -1.73 -1.37
C GLU A 130 18.00 -2.25 -0.52
N ILE A 131 18.13 -3.48 -0.03
CA ILE A 131 17.09 -4.12 0.80
C ILE A 131 17.60 -4.32 2.23
N VAL A 132 16.65 -4.42 3.15
CA VAL A 132 16.93 -4.80 4.54
C VAL A 132 17.08 -6.32 4.66
N SER A 133 17.54 -6.80 5.82
CA SER A 133 17.59 -8.23 6.07
C SER A 133 16.19 -8.86 6.09
N LYS A 134 16.12 -10.16 5.81
CA LYS A 134 14.90 -10.96 5.93
C LYS A 134 14.24 -10.79 7.29
N ASP A 135 15.02 -10.85 8.39
CA ASP A 135 14.50 -10.70 9.75
C ASP A 135 13.86 -9.33 9.97
N GLU A 136 14.47 -8.26 9.44
CA GLU A 136 13.89 -6.91 9.53
C GLU A 136 12.58 -6.81 8.73
N MET A 137 12.51 -7.44 7.54
CA MET A 137 11.26 -7.45 6.78
C MET A 137 10.17 -8.27 7.47
N VAL A 138 10.51 -9.40 8.08
CA VAL A 138 9.59 -10.19 8.92
C VAL A 138 9.03 -9.34 10.06
N ASP A 139 9.88 -8.56 10.74
CA ASP A 139 9.44 -7.66 11.81
C ASP A 139 8.52 -6.56 11.29
N ARG A 140 8.79 -5.98 10.11
CA ARG A 140 7.90 -5.00 9.45
C ARG A 140 6.52 -5.60 9.16
N VAL A 141 6.48 -6.78 8.53
CA VAL A 141 5.22 -7.46 8.20
C VAL A 141 4.46 -7.84 9.46
N LYS A 142 5.16 -8.36 10.47
CA LYS A 142 4.56 -8.69 11.77
C LYS A 142 3.97 -7.46 12.45
N ALA A 143 4.71 -6.35 12.49
CA ALA A 143 4.23 -5.09 13.06
C ALA A 143 2.98 -4.57 12.32
N ALA A 144 2.96 -4.68 11.00
CA ALA A 144 1.79 -4.32 10.19
C ALA A 144 0.59 -5.21 10.51
N ALA A 145 0.79 -6.53 10.56
CA ALA A 145 -0.26 -7.49 10.84
C ALA A 145 -0.84 -7.35 12.26
N ASP A 146 0.00 -7.19 13.26
CA ASP A 146 -0.41 -7.03 14.66
C ASP A 146 -1.10 -5.68 14.93
N ALA A 147 -0.87 -4.68 14.08
CA ALA A 147 -1.45 -3.33 14.24
C ALA A 147 -2.89 -3.21 13.76
N ARG A 148 -3.39 -4.18 12.99
CA ARG A 148 -4.75 -4.14 12.43
C ARG A 148 -5.80 -4.14 13.53
N ASN A 149 -6.85 -3.32 13.37
CA ASN A 149 -8.08 -3.41 14.14
C ASN A 149 -9.17 -4.16 13.35
N ASP A 150 -9.13 -4.11 12.05
CA ASP A 150 -9.94 -4.90 11.13
C ASP A 150 -9.15 -6.15 10.72
N GLU A 151 -9.61 -7.33 11.15
CA GLU A 151 -8.97 -8.62 10.82
C GLU A 151 -8.92 -8.89 9.32
N ASP A 152 -9.83 -8.30 8.57
CA ASP A 152 -9.91 -8.43 7.12
C ASP A 152 -8.99 -7.46 6.37
N PHE A 153 -8.45 -6.42 7.02
CA PHE A 153 -7.49 -5.51 6.39
C PHE A 153 -6.30 -6.29 5.84
N VAL A 154 -5.97 -6.10 4.56
CA VAL A 154 -4.95 -6.90 3.88
C VAL A 154 -3.58 -6.24 3.97
N ILE A 155 -2.59 -6.98 4.46
CA ILE A 155 -1.17 -6.63 4.38
C ILE A 155 -0.55 -7.44 3.24
N MET A 156 0.00 -6.75 2.26
CA MET A 156 0.69 -7.33 1.12
C MET A 156 2.20 -7.06 1.27
N ALA A 157 2.99 -8.12 1.44
CA ALA A 157 4.44 -8.02 1.44
C ALA A 157 4.96 -7.95 0.00
N ARG A 158 5.83 -6.97 -0.28
CA ARG A 158 6.56 -6.84 -1.53
C ARG A 158 8.04 -7.04 -1.28
N THR A 159 8.71 -7.75 -2.18
CA THR A 159 10.17 -7.88 -2.13
C THR A 159 10.83 -7.38 -3.41
N ASP A 160 11.96 -6.70 -3.25
CA ASP A 160 12.89 -6.35 -4.32
C ASP A 160 14.13 -7.27 -4.34
N ALA A 161 14.16 -8.33 -3.52
CA ALA A 161 15.26 -9.28 -3.42
C ALA A 161 15.62 -9.94 -4.77
N LEU A 162 14.63 -10.21 -5.63
CA LEU A 162 14.91 -10.74 -6.97
C LEU A 162 15.94 -9.91 -7.74
N ALA A 163 15.86 -8.58 -7.63
CA ALA A 163 16.74 -7.68 -8.35
C ALA A 163 18.10 -7.44 -7.65
N VAL A 164 18.20 -7.73 -6.37
CA VAL A 164 19.39 -7.46 -5.54
C VAL A 164 20.17 -8.72 -5.23
N GLU A 165 19.49 -9.80 -4.86
CA GLU A 165 20.09 -11.05 -4.37
C GLU A 165 19.76 -12.27 -5.25
N GLY A 166 18.82 -12.15 -6.18
CA GLY A 166 18.42 -13.21 -7.09
C GLY A 166 17.14 -13.96 -6.67
N LEU A 167 16.76 -14.95 -7.51
CA LEU A 167 15.47 -15.62 -7.40
C LEU A 167 15.33 -16.44 -6.10
N ASP A 168 16.38 -17.17 -5.73
CA ASP A 168 16.33 -18.07 -4.57
C ASP A 168 16.10 -17.28 -3.28
N ALA A 169 16.80 -16.15 -3.09
CA ALA A 169 16.60 -15.26 -1.97
C ALA A 169 15.19 -14.61 -1.95
N ALA A 170 14.64 -14.33 -3.13
CA ALA A 170 13.29 -13.76 -3.22
C ALA A 170 12.19 -14.78 -2.89
N ILE A 171 12.46 -16.08 -3.08
CA ILE A 171 11.52 -17.17 -2.74
C ILE A 171 11.61 -17.51 -1.25
N GLU A 172 12.78 -17.48 -0.68
CA GLU A 172 13.06 -17.78 0.74
C GLU A 172 12.40 -16.78 1.71
#